data_342bedc77ac459244df62a86924b22c7
#
_entry.id   342bedc77ac459244df62a86924b22c7
#
_cell.length_a   1.000
_cell.length_b   1.000
_cell.length_c   1.000
_cell.angle_alpha   90.00
_cell.angle_beta   90.00
_cell.angle_gamma   90.00
#
_symmetry.space_group_name_H-M   'P 1'
#
loop_
_entity.id
_entity.type
_entity.pdbx_description
1 polymer ?
#
loop_
_entity_poly.entity_id
_entity_poly.type
_entity_poly.pdbx_seq_one_letter_code
_entity_poly.pdbx_strand_id
1 'polypeptide(L)'
;MFKQLFEYAESLPSGKLPIPVSVLADDFATGSRILNFSEYISILREKQISVMLLLQSEAQLERMYGYEDAVTIIDNCDTYVYMGGMNIKTCRSISERLNMPLDDVLYMPLGQEVIFRRGQRPILTQRYDVLHDKAYQKITQDYEKRLQEAEKNERG
;
A
#
# COMPACT_ATOMS: atom_id res chain seq x y z
N MET A 1 -17.79 2.34 3.51
CA MET A 1 -17.25 1.73 2.27
C MET A 1 -16.80 0.28 2.48
N PHE A 2 -15.75 -0.07 3.24
CA PHE A 2 -15.32 -1.48 3.42
C PHE A 2 -16.42 -2.40 3.90
N LYS A 3 -17.09 -2.06 4.99
CA LYS A 3 -18.21 -2.82 5.53
C LYS A 3 -19.32 -3.05 4.49
N GLN A 4 -19.70 -2.01 3.75
CA GLN A 4 -20.73 -2.10 2.71
C GLN A 4 -20.32 -3.01 1.56
N LEU A 5 -19.04 -2.95 1.13
CA LEU A 5 -18.51 -3.80 0.07
C LEU A 5 -18.51 -5.27 0.51
N PHE A 6 -18.14 -5.52 1.75
CA PHE A 6 -18.14 -6.84 2.36
C PHE A 6 -19.55 -7.40 2.49
N GLU A 7 -20.49 -6.63 3.07
CA GLU A 7 -21.88 -7.01 3.22
C GLU A 7 -22.56 -7.27 1.87
N TYR A 8 -22.21 -6.46 0.85
CA TYR A 8 -22.69 -6.69 -0.50
C TYR A 8 -22.19 -8.03 -1.05
N ALA A 9 -20.92 -8.34 -0.92
CA ALA A 9 -20.38 -9.63 -1.35
C ALA A 9 -21.07 -10.80 -0.65
N GLU A 10 -21.35 -10.68 0.65
CA GLU A 10 -22.06 -11.71 1.42
C GLU A 10 -23.52 -11.87 1.01
N SER A 11 -24.19 -10.81 0.56
CA SER A 11 -25.57 -10.86 0.10
C SER A 11 -25.76 -11.60 -1.23
N LEU A 12 -24.66 -11.81 -1.98
CA LEU A 12 -24.71 -12.51 -3.26
C LEU A 12 -24.73 -14.03 -3.07
N PRO A 13 -25.41 -14.79 -3.93
CA PRO A 13 -25.49 -16.25 -3.83
C PRO A 13 -24.12 -16.95 -3.85
N SER A 14 -23.12 -16.36 -4.52
CA SER A 14 -21.75 -16.86 -4.59
C SER A 14 -20.92 -16.51 -3.35
N GLY A 15 -21.40 -15.60 -2.49
CA GLY A 15 -20.63 -15.02 -1.39
C GLY A 15 -19.41 -14.19 -1.83
N LYS A 16 -19.31 -13.84 -3.12
CA LYS A 16 -18.17 -13.14 -3.74
C LYS A 16 -18.65 -12.04 -4.65
N LEU A 17 -17.83 -11.02 -4.83
CA LEU A 17 -18.10 -9.98 -5.82
C LEU A 17 -18.03 -10.54 -7.24
N PRO A 18 -18.90 -10.12 -8.17
CA PRO A 18 -18.89 -10.56 -9.56
C PRO A 18 -17.67 -10.03 -10.34
N ILE A 19 -17.10 -8.91 -9.87
CA ILE A 19 -15.90 -8.27 -10.43
C ILE A 19 -14.94 -8.05 -9.26
N PRO A 20 -13.65 -8.46 -9.39
CA PRO A 20 -12.64 -8.19 -8.37
C PRO A 20 -12.51 -6.69 -8.10
N VAL A 21 -12.43 -6.32 -6.84
CA VAL A 21 -12.24 -4.92 -6.41
C VAL A 21 -10.90 -4.78 -5.72
N SER A 22 -10.12 -3.81 -6.18
CA SER A 22 -8.86 -3.42 -5.53
C SER A 22 -9.05 -2.08 -4.83
N VAL A 23 -8.73 -2.04 -3.55
CA VAL A 23 -8.77 -0.84 -2.72
C VAL A 23 -7.36 -0.38 -2.45
N LEU A 24 -7.04 0.85 -2.89
CA LEU A 24 -5.81 1.53 -2.55
C LEU A 24 -6.11 2.49 -1.39
N ALA A 25 -5.52 2.23 -0.24
CA ALA A 25 -5.66 3.06 0.96
C ALA A 25 -4.36 3.83 1.20
N ASP A 26 -4.34 5.06 0.69
CA ASP A 26 -3.24 5.99 0.91
C ASP A 26 -3.32 6.56 2.32
N ASP A 27 -2.15 6.76 2.96
CA ASP A 27 -2.04 7.25 4.35
C ASP A 27 -2.97 6.50 5.33
N PHE A 28 -3.08 5.19 5.18
CA PHE A 28 -4.07 4.35 5.88
C PHE A 28 -4.09 4.56 7.41
N ALA A 29 -2.93 4.80 8.01
CA ALA A 29 -2.81 4.98 9.47
C ALA A 29 -2.96 6.44 9.94
N THR A 30 -3.39 7.38 9.09
CA THR A 30 -3.62 8.80 9.43
C THR A 30 -5.10 9.17 9.47
N GLY A 31 -5.95 8.38 8.82
CA GLY A 31 -7.39 8.58 8.76
C GLY A 31 -8.15 8.03 9.97
N SER A 32 -9.43 7.77 9.78
CA SER A 32 -10.27 7.14 10.79
C SER A 32 -10.04 5.63 10.84
N ARG A 33 -9.94 5.07 12.04
CA ARG A 33 -9.87 3.62 12.24
C ARG A 33 -11.07 2.92 11.58
N ILE A 34 -10.80 1.91 10.77
CA ILE A 34 -11.84 1.00 10.27
C ILE A 34 -12.08 -0.06 11.33
N LEU A 35 -13.27 -0.11 11.87
CA LEU A 35 -13.63 -1.10 12.89
C LEU A 35 -13.52 -2.51 12.33
N ASN A 36 -12.98 -3.42 13.12
CA ASN A 36 -12.80 -4.84 12.80
C ASN A 36 -11.97 -5.11 11.51
N PHE A 37 -11.10 -4.17 11.15
CA PHE A 37 -10.31 -4.29 9.92
C PHE A 37 -9.37 -5.50 9.94
N SER A 38 -8.79 -5.83 11.09
CA SER A 38 -7.96 -7.03 11.29
C SER A 38 -8.71 -8.33 11.02
N GLU A 39 -10.02 -8.37 11.30
CA GLU A 39 -10.88 -9.49 10.97
C GLU A 39 -11.21 -9.51 9.47
N TYR A 40 -11.61 -8.35 8.92
CA TYR A 40 -11.95 -8.25 7.50
C TYR A 40 -10.79 -8.61 6.59
N ILE A 41 -9.57 -8.12 6.84
CA ILE A 41 -8.42 -8.36 5.97
C ILE A 41 -8.12 -9.85 5.81
N SER A 42 -8.43 -10.67 6.82
CA SER A 42 -8.21 -12.11 6.80
C SER A 42 -9.11 -12.84 5.79
N ILE A 43 -10.25 -12.27 5.43
CA ILE A 43 -11.29 -12.90 4.60
C ILE A 43 -11.61 -12.15 3.31
N LEU A 44 -11.05 -10.94 3.10
CA LEU A 44 -11.29 -10.14 1.90
C LEU A 44 -10.97 -10.88 0.61
N ARG A 45 -9.91 -11.68 0.62
CA ARG A 45 -9.49 -12.47 -0.54
C ARG A 45 -10.59 -13.43 -1.03
N GLU A 46 -11.32 -14.07 -0.13
CA GLU A 46 -12.43 -14.95 -0.47
C GLU A 46 -13.58 -14.20 -1.14
N LYS A 47 -13.72 -12.90 -0.84
CA LYS A 47 -14.74 -12.01 -1.41
C LYS A 47 -14.31 -11.36 -2.73
N GLN A 48 -13.13 -11.69 -3.25
CA GLN A 48 -12.49 -11.04 -4.42
C GLN A 48 -12.18 -9.55 -4.18
N ILE A 49 -11.81 -9.22 -2.95
CA ILE A 49 -11.37 -7.88 -2.57
C ILE A 49 -9.89 -7.94 -2.25
N SER A 50 -9.09 -7.12 -2.93
CA SER A 50 -7.69 -6.89 -2.60
C SER A 50 -7.50 -5.51 -1.99
N VAL A 51 -6.52 -5.38 -1.11
CA VAL A 51 -6.22 -4.12 -0.43
C VAL A 51 -4.73 -3.84 -0.53
N MET A 52 -4.39 -2.61 -0.88
CA MET A 52 -3.05 -2.06 -0.77
C MET A 52 -3.08 -0.96 0.29
N LEU A 53 -2.27 -1.12 1.32
CA LEU A 53 -2.15 -0.16 2.42
C LEU A 53 -0.83 0.59 2.28
N LEU A 54 -0.87 1.92 2.19
CA LEU A 54 0.31 2.75 2.25
C LEU A 54 0.44 3.32 3.67
N LEU A 55 1.60 3.09 4.27
CA LEU A 55 1.92 3.48 5.63
C LEU A 55 3.23 4.27 5.66
N GLN A 56 3.32 5.26 6.51
CA GLN A 56 4.59 5.95 6.78
C GLN A 56 5.48 5.12 7.73
N SER A 57 4.88 4.34 8.64
CA SER A 57 5.58 3.41 9.53
C SER A 57 4.61 2.40 10.15
N GLU A 58 5.14 1.22 10.54
CA GLU A 58 4.38 0.23 11.31
C GLU A 58 3.93 0.79 12.67
N ALA A 59 4.72 1.68 13.28
CA ALA A 59 4.37 2.31 14.54
C ALA A 59 3.09 3.17 14.48
N GLN A 60 2.77 3.75 13.31
CA GLN A 60 1.49 4.46 13.13
C GLN A 60 0.32 3.48 13.11
N LEU A 61 0.49 2.34 12.45
CA LEU A 61 -0.53 1.29 12.43
C LEU A 61 -0.79 0.74 13.83
N GLU A 62 0.27 0.45 14.60
CA GLU A 62 0.16 0.00 15.99
C GLU A 62 -0.54 1.02 16.90
N ARG A 63 -0.26 2.30 16.71
CA ARG A 63 -0.93 3.37 17.48
C ARG A 63 -2.43 3.41 17.20
N MET A 64 -2.84 3.14 15.95
CA MET A 64 -4.23 3.21 15.54
C MET A 64 -5.02 1.96 15.93
N TYR A 65 -4.44 0.78 15.74
CA TYR A 65 -5.14 -0.50 15.91
C TYR A 65 -4.76 -1.26 17.18
N GLY A 66 -3.65 -0.91 17.84
CA GLY A 66 -3.02 -1.71 18.87
C GLY A 66 -2.03 -2.71 18.25
N TYR A 67 -1.14 -3.26 19.09
CA TYR A 67 -0.07 -4.13 18.62
C TYR A 67 -0.59 -5.42 17.95
N GLU A 68 -1.52 -6.11 18.57
CA GLU A 68 -2.05 -7.42 18.10
C GLU A 68 -2.77 -7.28 16.76
N ASP A 69 -3.66 -6.30 16.64
CA ASP A 69 -4.38 -6.01 15.39
C ASP A 69 -3.43 -5.55 14.27
N ALA A 70 -2.43 -4.72 14.60
CA ALA A 70 -1.44 -4.27 13.63
C ALA A 70 -0.61 -5.43 13.07
N VAL A 71 -0.16 -6.34 13.93
CA VAL A 71 0.53 -7.57 13.52
C VAL A 71 -0.38 -8.42 12.63
N THR A 72 -1.63 -8.62 13.02
CA THR A 72 -2.61 -9.37 12.23
C THR A 72 -2.82 -8.75 10.85
N ILE A 73 -2.91 -7.42 10.75
CA ILE A 73 -3.06 -6.71 9.48
C ILE A 73 -1.83 -6.93 8.59
N ILE A 74 -0.62 -6.78 9.13
CA ILE A 74 0.63 -6.97 8.38
C ILE A 74 0.77 -8.42 7.91
N ASP A 75 0.49 -9.38 8.78
CA ASP A 75 0.63 -10.81 8.48
C ASP A 75 -0.37 -11.32 7.43
N ASN A 76 -1.49 -10.62 7.25
CA ASN A 76 -2.45 -10.91 6.18
C ASN A 76 -2.07 -10.28 4.83
N CYS A 77 -1.02 -9.47 4.77
CA CYS A 77 -0.46 -8.95 3.52
C CYS A 77 0.50 -9.97 2.90
N ASP A 78 0.18 -10.48 1.72
CA ASP A 78 1.04 -11.43 1.00
C ASP A 78 2.34 -10.79 0.47
N THR A 79 2.31 -9.48 0.27
CA THR A 79 3.45 -8.69 -0.18
C THR A 79 3.62 -7.48 0.73
N TYR A 80 4.85 -7.27 1.20
CA TYR A 80 5.25 -6.10 1.97
C TYR A 80 6.41 -5.41 1.24
N VAL A 81 6.24 -4.13 0.92
CA VAL A 81 7.28 -3.32 0.25
C VAL A 81 7.80 -2.29 1.24
N TYR A 82 9.10 -2.36 1.53
CA TYR A 82 9.80 -1.38 2.36
C TYR A 82 10.60 -0.43 1.49
N MET A 83 10.32 0.85 1.58
CA MET A 83 10.91 1.89 0.75
C MET A 83 11.90 2.79 1.51
N GLY A 84 12.40 2.32 2.63
CA GLY A 84 13.22 3.11 3.54
C GLY A 84 12.40 3.87 4.57
N GLY A 85 13.03 4.29 5.64
CA GLY A 85 12.42 5.06 6.70
C GLY A 85 13.39 5.27 7.86
N MET A 86 13.03 6.19 8.77
CA MET A 86 13.88 6.53 9.92
C MET A 86 13.34 5.97 11.25
N ASN A 87 12.22 5.26 11.23
CA ASN A 87 11.67 4.68 12.45
C ASN A 87 12.46 3.43 12.84
N ILE A 88 13.22 3.51 13.94
CA ILE A 88 14.14 2.45 14.38
C ILE A 88 13.41 1.12 14.62
N LYS A 89 12.18 1.13 15.14
CA LYS A 89 11.40 -0.09 15.38
C LYS A 89 11.09 -0.81 14.06
N THR A 90 10.62 -0.07 13.05
CA THR A 90 10.39 -0.61 11.72
C THR A 90 11.69 -1.08 11.08
N CYS A 91 12.76 -0.26 11.12
CA CYS A 91 14.07 -0.65 10.57
C CYS A 91 14.62 -1.93 11.20
N ARG A 92 14.43 -2.11 12.52
CA ARG A 92 14.85 -3.33 13.23
C ARG A 92 14.06 -4.55 12.75
N SER A 93 12.75 -4.45 12.63
CA SER A 93 11.91 -5.52 12.08
C SER A 93 12.36 -5.92 10.66
N ILE A 94 12.67 -4.94 9.82
CA ILE A 94 13.18 -5.17 8.46
C ILE A 94 14.58 -5.80 8.49
N SER A 95 15.48 -5.31 9.33
CA SER A 95 16.84 -5.84 9.54
C SER A 95 16.81 -7.34 9.89
N GLU A 96 15.95 -7.71 10.83
CA GLU A 96 15.76 -9.09 11.25
C GLU A 96 15.23 -9.98 10.11
N ARG A 97 14.23 -9.50 9.37
CA ARG A 97 13.66 -10.21 8.21
C ARG A 97 14.65 -10.39 7.06
N LEU A 98 15.57 -9.43 6.87
CA LEU A 98 16.61 -9.47 5.85
C LEU A 98 17.86 -10.24 6.29
N ASN A 99 18.04 -10.46 7.58
CA ASN A 99 19.30 -10.89 8.18
C ASN A 99 20.47 -9.95 7.79
N MET A 100 20.21 -8.63 7.83
CA MET A 100 21.17 -7.57 7.51
C MET A 100 21.42 -6.69 8.73
N PRO A 101 22.59 -6.03 8.84
CA PRO A 101 22.86 -5.06 9.90
C PRO A 101 21.79 -3.94 9.91
N LEU A 102 21.44 -3.46 11.09
CA LEU A 102 20.45 -2.39 11.25
C LEU A 102 20.88 -1.11 10.51
N ASP A 103 22.18 -0.80 10.52
CA ASP A 103 22.73 0.38 9.87
C ASP A 103 22.51 0.35 8.35
N ASP A 104 22.62 -0.81 7.71
CA ASP A 104 22.37 -0.96 6.27
C ASP A 104 20.90 -0.67 5.90
N VAL A 105 19.97 -0.96 6.82
CA VAL A 105 18.55 -0.66 6.64
C VAL A 105 18.25 0.81 6.94
N LEU A 106 18.85 1.38 7.99
CA LEU A 106 18.67 2.79 8.36
C LEU A 106 19.22 3.74 7.29
N TYR A 107 20.34 3.38 6.67
CA TYR A 107 21.01 4.19 5.66
C TYR A 107 20.75 3.68 4.23
N MET A 108 19.69 2.91 4.03
CA MET A 108 19.31 2.43 2.70
C MET A 108 19.22 3.60 1.72
N PRO A 109 19.91 3.55 0.56
CA PRO A 109 19.91 4.64 -0.41
C PRO A 109 18.53 5.00 -0.91
N LEU A 110 18.30 6.29 -1.17
CA LEU A 110 17.07 6.76 -1.81
C LEU A 110 16.90 6.07 -3.17
N GLY A 111 15.67 5.66 -3.46
CA GLY A 111 15.35 4.95 -4.69
C GLY A 111 15.50 3.43 -4.59
N GLN A 112 16.04 2.89 -3.50
CA GLN A 112 15.99 1.46 -3.24
C GLN A 112 14.71 1.06 -2.52
N GLU A 113 14.34 -0.21 -2.68
CA GLU A 113 13.24 -0.84 -1.97
C GLU A 113 13.52 -2.32 -1.71
N VAL A 114 12.87 -2.84 -0.67
CA VAL A 114 12.89 -4.27 -0.36
C VAL A 114 11.49 -4.81 -0.50
N ILE A 115 11.34 -5.89 -1.26
CA ILE A 115 10.07 -6.58 -1.47
C ILE A 115 10.11 -7.92 -0.73
N PHE A 116 9.23 -8.05 0.25
CA PHE A 116 8.96 -9.31 0.93
C PHE A 116 7.69 -9.91 0.32
N ARG A 117 7.77 -11.16 -0.11
CA ARG A 117 6.62 -11.89 -0.62
C ARG A 117 6.54 -13.25 0.05
N ARG A 118 5.34 -13.63 0.45
CA ARG A 118 5.12 -14.90 1.14
C ARG A 118 5.69 -16.07 0.33
N GLY A 119 6.49 -16.90 1.00
CA GLY A 119 7.13 -18.07 0.40
C GLY A 119 8.33 -17.80 -0.53
N GLN A 120 8.81 -16.56 -0.59
CA GLN A 120 9.96 -16.16 -1.40
C GLN A 120 11.04 -15.48 -0.55
N ARG A 121 12.28 -15.50 -1.03
CA ARG A 121 13.35 -14.71 -0.43
C ARG A 121 13.10 -13.23 -0.69
N PRO A 122 13.45 -12.34 0.25
CA PRO A 122 13.38 -10.90 0.02
C PRO A 122 14.18 -10.47 -1.21
N ILE A 123 13.64 -9.49 -1.92
CA ILE A 123 14.27 -8.91 -3.10
C ILE A 123 14.65 -7.46 -2.79
N LEU A 124 15.95 -7.15 -2.82
CA LEU A 124 16.44 -5.77 -2.79
C LEU A 124 16.53 -5.27 -4.22
N THR A 125 15.86 -4.17 -4.55
CA THR A 125 15.79 -3.65 -5.91
C THR A 125 15.71 -2.12 -5.93
N GLN A 126 15.77 -1.55 -7.14
CA GLN A 126 15.52 -0.13 -7.36
C GLN A 126 14.03 0.10 -7.57
N ARG A 127 13.52 1.20 -7.02
CA ARG A 127 12.14 1.63 -7.26
C ARG A 127 11.93 1.89 -8.74
N TYR A 128 10.76 1.56 -9.21
CA TYR A 128 10.34 1.95 -10.54
C TYR A 128 10.25 3.48 -10.64
N ASP A 129 10.96 4.05 -11.62
CA ASP A 129 10.93 5.48 -11.88
C ASP A 129 9.77 5.83 -12.81
N VAL A 130 8.64 6.19 -12.22
CA VAL A 130 7.41 6.55 -12.94
C VAL A 130 7.60 7.78 -13.85
N LEU A 131 8.52 8.69 -13.51
CA LEU A 131 8.75 9.90 -14.29
C LEU A 131 9.38 9.60 -15.67
N HIS A 132 10.12 8.50 -15.76
CA HIS A 132 10.69 8.01 -17.02
C HIS A 132 9.78 7.01 -17.75
N ASP A 133 8.61 6.68 -17.20
CA ASP A 133 7.64 5.84 -17.88
C ASP A 133 6.99 6.56 -19.07
N LYS A 134 6.99 5.91 -20.24
CA LYS A 134 6.46 6.48 -21.47
C LYS A 134 4.97 6.82 -21.41
N ALA A 135 4.17 6.00 -20.72
CA ALA A 135 2.74 6.24 -20.57
C ALA A 135 2.49 7.44 -19.65
N TYR A 136 3.24 7.54 -18.55
CA TYR A 136 3.18 8.68 -17.65
C TYR A 136 3.56 9.99 -18.36
N GLN A 137 4.67 10.00 -19.09
CA GLN A 137 5.12 11.17 -19.86
C GLN A 137 4.08 11.62 -20.87
N LYS A 138 3.45 10.67 -21.58
CA LYS A 138 2.38 10.98 -22.53
C LYS A 138 1.16 11.61 -21.85
N ILE A 139 0.71 11.03 -20.73
CA ILE A 139 -0.44 11.56 -19.97
C ILE A 139 -0.15 12.98 -19.47
N THR A 140 1.06 13.22 -18.96
CA THR A 140 1.47 14.55 -18.48
C THR A 140 1.50 15.58 -19.62
N GLN A 141 2.07 15.22 -20.77
CA GLN A 141 2.07 16.11 -21.95
C GLN A 141 0.66 16.42 -22.47
N ASP A 142 -0.23 15.43 -22.51
CA ASP A 142 -1.62 15.62 -22.93
C ASP A 142 -2.39 16.51 -21.93
N TYR A 143 -2.10 16.38 -20.63
CA TYR A 143 -2.67 17.22 -19.58
C TYR A 143 -2.21 18.67 -19.71
N GLU A 144 -0.90 18.92 -19.88
CA GLU A 144 -0.33 20.25 -20.06
C GLU A 144 -0.90 20.96 -21.28
N LYS A 145 -1.08 20.25 -22.41
CA LYS A 145 -1.74 20.80 -23.61
C LYS A 145 -3.17 21.26 -23.33
N ARG A 146 -3.95 20.44 -22.64
CA ARG A 146 -5.34 20.79 -22.27
C ARG A 146 -5.40 22.01 -21.36
N LEU A 147 -4.47 22.15 -20.41
CA LEU A 147 -4.38 23.35 -19.56
C LEU A 147 -4.09 24.60 -20.37
N GLN A 148 -3.12 24.55 -21.29
CA GLN A 148 -2.78 25.67 -22.15
C GLN A 148 -3.94 26.09 -23.08
N GLU A 149 -4.70 25.11 -23.58
CA GLU A 149 -5.90 25.38 -24.40
C GLU A 149 -7.02 26.03 -23.56
N ALA A 150 -7.23 25.55 -22.31
CA ALA A 150 -8.21 26.14 -21.42
C ALA A 150 -7.86 27.61 -21.06
N GLU A 151 -6.60 27.87 -20.71
CA GLU A 151 -6.13 29.23 -20.42
C GLU A 151 -6.25 30.21 -21.61
N LYS A 152 -6.05 29.71 -22.83
CA LYS A 152 -6.24 30.53 -24.05
C LYS A 152 -7.72 30.90 -24.27
N ASN A 153 -8.62 29.93 -23.99
CA ASN A 153 -10.05 30.17 -24.15
C ASN A 153 -10.64 31.14 -23.10
N GLU A 154 -10.03 31.21 -21.91
CA GLU A 154 -10.46 32.16 -20.87
C GLU A 154 -9.96 33.62 -21.11
N ARG A 155 -8.93 33.80 -21.94
CA ARG A 155 -8.33 35.09 -22.23
C ARG A 155 -8.82 35.72 -23.54
N GLY A 156 -9.63 35.04 -24.31
CA GLY A 156 -10.22 35.52 -25.59
C GLY A 156 -11.70 35.77 -25.44
#